data_f6676d6d0c0304dd444201daab38dbe0
#
_entry.id   f6676d6d0c0304dd444201daab38dbe0
#
_cell.length_a   1.000
_cell.length_b   1.000
_cell.length_c   1.000
_cell.angle_alpha   90.00
_cell.angle_beta   90.00
_cell.angle_gamma   90.00
#
_symmetry.space_group_name_H-M   'P 1'
#
loop_
_entity.id
_entity.type
_entity.pdbx_description
1 polymer ?
#
loop_
_entity_poly.entity_id
_entity_poly.type
_entity_poly.pdbx_seq_one_letter_code
_entity_poly.pdbx_strand_id
1 'polypeptide(L)'
;MPYINFSEDDLYRANNADLVSYLGGCGGCVKRVGSTYQYVYTDGSGTHDSVTISGGKWYDHKNQRGGYAVKFLQEFLGFSFQDSVIELLGGHCSTQTVNTISCEPSASIVKPFELPEPNSDMWRVFAYLTKQRFIDPQIISHFAHEHKIYEDRKYHNVVFVGLDENGTPKQASVRSTLSFGKTFRITVAGSDTNYSFSHFGNDEKLFVFAAPIYMLSFITLCQKDWKNHSYIAMNGVYESAVLKALENHSDLQAVYLCTDNDDGGIDAAERLRDILHEHGYTNIFRNAPQQKDWNECLKQRYGVEYLPAVPHERKELYLQNAAALNEIKLNPNRIANDLIAIYNSADRKRLAEFSVAASEHFLKIAGEEFPLEQMKNRLANEYKAYQDKGSASVKLGKMQNAMTAGLEQLRKPSQTVEELKITARKLYDIADHALRLATEETLAQRAEQKETSEEVPSDEPQYSQVMSC
;
A
#
# COMPACT_ATOMS: atom_id res chain seq x y z
N MET A 1 10.98 20.67 34.16
CA MET A 1 11.66 21.37 33.04
C MET A 1 10.74 22.45 32.50
N PRO A 2 11.24 23.60 32.00
CA PRO A 2 10.37 24.57 31.37
C PRO A 2 9.69 23.95 30.17
N TYR A 3 8.42 24.27 29.96
CA TYR A 3 7.63 23.81 28.82
C TYR A 3 8.22 24.38 27.53
N ILE A 4 8.64 23.51 26.61
CA ILE A 4 9.17 23.90 25.30
C ILE A 4 8.02 23.82 24.30
N ASN A 5 7.74 24.93 23.63
CA ASN A 5 6.72 24.97 22.58
C ASN A 5 7.41 24.72 21.24
N PHE A 6 7.15 23.56 20.62
CA PHE A 6 7.68 23.19 19.30
C PHE A 6 6.81 23.79 18.21
N SER A 7 7.42 24.24 17.12
CA SER A 7 6.68 24.62 15.93
C SER A 7 6.06 23.39 15.24
N GLU A 8 5.05 23.60 14.43
CA GLU A 8 4.46 22.53 13.61
C GLU A 8 5.50 21.88 12.68
N ASP A 9 6.46 22.64 12.18
CA ASP A 9 7.57 22.14 11.36
C ASP A 9 8.52 21.22 12.18
N ASP A 10 8.82 21.58 13.41
CA ASP A 10 9.63 20.76 14.30
C ASP A 10 8.93 19.42 14.61
N LEU A 11 7.63 19.47 14.91
CA LEU A 11 6.83 18.27 15.15
C LEU A 11 6.72 17.39 13.89
N TYR A 12 6.56 18.03 12.75
CA TYR A 12 6.54 17.31 11.47
C TYR A 12 7.88 16.62 11.18
N ARG A 13 8.99 17.34 11.33
CA ARG A 13 10.34 16.80 11.11
C ARG A 13 10.65 15.65 12.09
N ALA A 14 10.34 15.84 13.36
CA ALA A 14 10.53 14.80 14.37
C ALA A 14 9.69 13.54 14.06
N ASN A 15 8.42 13.69 13.71
CA ASN A 15 7.54 12.55 13.39
C ASN A 15 7.95 11.80 12.11
N ASN A 16 8.62 12.45 11.18
CA ASN A 16 9.09 11.85 9.94
C ASN A 16 10.58 11.49 9.95
N ALA A 17 11.24 11.56 11.11
CA ALA A 17 12.60 11.08 11.25
C ALA A 17 12.71 9.58 10.92
N ASP A 18 13.79 9.19 10.24
CA ASP A 18 14.02 7.78 9.88
C ASP A 18 14.36 6.96 11.13
N LEU A 19 13.36 6.23 11.63
CA LEU A 19 13.50 5.36 12.78
C LEU A 19 14.53 4.25 12.59
N VAL A 20 14.75 3.80 11.36
CA VAL A 20 15.74 2.74 11.10
C VAL A 20 17.15 3.27 11.30
N SER A 21 17.44 4.44 10.73
CA SER A 21 18.74 5.12 10.93
C SER A 21 18.94 5.53 12.39
N TYR A 22 17.91 6.05 13.04
CA TYR A 22 17.94 6.41 14.46
C TYR A 22 18.27 5.20 15.35
N LEU A 23 17.52 4.11 15.20
CA LEU A 23 17.72 2.88 15.98
C LEU A 23 19.08 2.24 15.70
N GLY A 24 19.56 2.27 14.47
CA GLY A 24 20.90 1.82 14.12
C GLY A 24 21.99 2.61 14.82
N GLY A 25 21.80 3.93 14.98
CA GLY A 25 22.74 4.81 15.74
C GLY A 25 22.70 4.57 17.25
N CYS A 26 21.56 4.17 17.81
CA CYS A 26 21.36 3.94 19.24
C CYS A 26 21.53 2.46 19.66
N GLY A 27 21.98 1.57 18.78
CA GLY A 27 22.16 0.15 19.08
C GLY A 27 20.84 -0.64 19.16
N GLY A 28 19.73 -0.11 18.64
CA GLY A 28 18.46 -0.81 18.54
C GLY A 28 18.52 -1.96 17.54
N CYS A 29 17.93 -3.11 17.88
CA CYS A 29 17.92 -4.27 16.99
C CYS A 29 16.84 -4.14 15.93
N VAL A 30 17.23 -3.83 14.69
CA VAL A 30 16.34 -3.69 13.54
C VAL A 30 16.75 -4.69 12.47
N LYS A 31 15.81 -5.56 12.05
CA LYS A 31 16.02 -6.55 10.99
C LYS A 31 15.27 -6.13 9.73
N ARG A 32 15.91 -6.20 8.58
CA ARG A 32 15.23 -5.97 7.31
C ARG A 32 14.35 -7.19 6.96
N VAL A 33 13.07 -6.95 6.67
CA VAL A 33 12.10 -7.97 6.25
C VAL A 33 11.38 -7.46 5.00
N GLY A 34 11.84 -7.89 3.84
CA GLY A 34 11.35 -7.40 2.55
C GLY A 34 11.62 -5.90 2.36
N SER A 35 10.57 -5.13 2.09
CA SER A 35 10.63 -3.67 1.93
C SER A 35 10.51 -2.89 3.25
N THR A 36 10.26 -3.56 4.37
CA THR A 36 10.11 -2.96 5.70
C THR A 36 11.20 -3.46 6.65
N TYR A 37 11.24 -2.87 7.83
CA TYR A 37 12.14 -3.29 8.89
C TYR A 37 11.32 -3.77 10.08
N GLN A 38 11.84 -4.75 10.80
CA GLN A 38 11.25 -5.30 12.00
C GLN A 38 12.09 -4.89 13.20
N TYR A 39 11.46 -4.22 14.16
CA TYR A 39 12.10 -3.87 15.42
C TYR A 39 11.94 -5.03 16.40
N VAL A 40 13.07 -5.46 16.97
CA VAL A 40 13.10 -6.54 17.97
C VAL A 40 13.47 -5.95 19.31
N TYR A 41 12.62 -6.17 20.31
CA TYR A 41 12.87 -5.71 21.67
C TYR A 41 12.54 -6.81 22.68
N THR A 42 13.14 -6.72 23.87
CA THR A 42 12.90 -7.66 24.98
C THR A 42 12.38 -6.90 26.18
N ASP A 43 11.29 -7.40 26.77
CA ASP A 43 10.75 -6.90 28.04
C ASP A 43 10.57 -8.05 29.05
N GLY A 44 9.94 -7.77 30.19
CA GLY A 44 9.69 -8.76 31.23
C GLY A 44 8.85 -9.98 30.81
N SER A 45 8.19 -9.92 29.64
CA SER A 45 7.39 -11.03 29.08
C SER A 45 8.12 -11.82 27.98
N GLY A 46 9.32 -11.40 27.57
CA GLY A 46 10.16 -12.07 26.56
C GLY A 46 10.58 -11.19 25.40
N THR A 47 11.05 -11.82 24.32
CA THR A 47 11.48 -11.13 23.11
C THR A 47 10.32 -10.99 22.14
N HIS A 48 10.15 -9.78 21.62
CA HIS A 48 9.06 -9.38 20.71
C HIS A 48 9.64 -8.90 19.38
N ASP A 49 9.00 -9.32 18.29
CA ASP A 49 9.37 -9.00 16.92
C ASP A 49 8.14 -8.59 16.07
N SER A 50 7.04 -8.20 16.73
CA SER A 50 5.77 -7.86 16.09
C SER A 50 5.71 -6.44 15.51
N VAL A 51 6.75 -5.62 15.74
CA VAL A 51 6.76 -4.21 15.34
C VAL A 51 7.45 -4.04 13.99
N THR A 52 6.70 -3.57 12.99
CA THR A 52 7.26 -3.21 11.68
C THR A 52 7.50 -1.71 11.60
N ILE A 53 8.61 -1.32 10.94
CA ILE A 53 9.00 0.07 10.71
C ILE A 53 9.14 0.33 9.22
N SER A 54 8.62 1.48 8.79
CA SER A 54 8.79 2.01 7.43
C SER A 54 9.02 3.52 7.50
N GLY A 55 10.28 3.96 7.31
CA GLY A 55 10.66 5.36 7.51
C GLY A 55 10.40 5.84 8.92
N GLY A 56 9.63 6.90 9.09
CA GLY A 56 9.21 7.46 10.38
C GLY A 56 7.96 6.81 10.99
N LYS A 57 7.40 5.76 10.36
CA LYS A 57 6.19 5.09 10.84
C LYS A 57 6.48 3.71 11.35
N TRP A 58 5.70 3.28 12.35
CA TRP A 58 5.76 1.92 12.89
C TRP A 58 4.37 1.35 13.14
N TYR A 59 4.27 0.01 13.17
CA TYR A 59 3.04 -0.70 13.50
C TYR A 59 3.36 -1.98 14.27
N ASP A 60 2.74 -2.15 15.44
CA ASP A 60 2.82 -3.35 16.28
C ASP A 60 1.64 -4.27 15.97
N HIS A 61 1.91 -5.33 15.24
CA HIS A 61 0.90 -6.30 14.80
C HIS A 61 0.28 -7.10 15.95
N LYS A 62 1.01 -7.28 17.06
CA LYS A 62 0.52 -8.01 18.23
C LYS A 62 -0.53 -7.20 18.99
N ASN A 63 -0.25 -5.92 19.20
CA ASN A 63 -1.11 -5.03 19.99
C ASN A 63 -2.02 -4.16 19.12
N GLN A 64 -2.00 -4.31 17.79
CA GLN A 64 -2.81 -3.57 16.81
C GLN A 64 -2.73 -2.04 16.97
N ARG A 65 -1.54 -1.54 17.22
CA ARG A 65 -1.28 -0.11 17.42
C ARG A 65 -0.09 0.35 16.62
N GLY A 66 -0.07 1.63 16.27
CA GLY A 66 1.01 2.20 15.47
C GLY A 66 1.14 3.69 15.69
N GLY A 67 2.08 4.30 14.98
CA GLY A 67 2.33 5.72 15.11
C GLY A 67 3.52 6.21 14.33
N TYR A 68 3.93 7.42 14.64
CA TYR A 68 5.10 8.08 14.08
C TYR A 68 6.30 7.99 15.02
N ALA A 69 7.44 8.50 14.58
CA ALA A 69 8.71 8.38 15.29
C ALA A 69 8.67 8.93 16.72
N VAL A 70 8.03 10.07 16.97
CA VAL A 70 7.88 10.63 18.33
C VAL A 70 7.16 9.66 19.24
N LYS A 71 6.07 9.08 18.79
CA LYS A 71 5.30 8.09 19.56
C LYS A 71 6.08 6.79 19.77
N PHE A 72 6.93 6.41 18.82
CA PHE A 72 7.82 5.25 18.98
C PHE A 72 8.77 5.43 20.16
N LEU A 73 9.44 6.58 20.25
CA LEU A 73 10.36 6.86 21.33
C LEU A 73 9.66 6.87 22.69
N GLN A 74 8.44 7.38 22.75
CA GLN A 74 7.64 7.37 23.99
C GLN A 74 7.28 5.95 24.43
N GLU A 75 6.81 5.10 23.50
CA GLU A 75 6.26 3.78 23.83
C GLU A 75 7.32 2.69 24.03
N PHE A 76 8.40 2.72 23.25
CA PHE A 76 9.42 1.66 23.27
C PHE A 76 10.71 2.06 23.96
N LEU A 77 11.01 3.36 24.01
CA LEU A 77 12.25 3.87 24.61
C LEU A 77 12.03 4.69 25.88
N GLY A 78 10.76 4.94 26.27
CA GLY A 78 10.41 5.61 27.53
C GLY A 78 10.69 7.12 27.58
N PHE A 79 10.91 7.76 26.42
CA PHE A 79 11.14 9.21 26.37
C PHE A 79 9.86 9.99 26.70
N SER A 80 10.00 11.18 27.27
CA SER A 80 8.90 12.14 27.32
C SER A 80 8.59 12.67 25.91
N PHE A 81 7.43 13.28 25.71
CA PHE A 81 7.10 13.90 24.41
C PHE A 81 8.16 14.94 23.99
N GLN A 82 8.57 15.81 24.92
CA GLN A 82 9.56 16.85 24.65
C GLN A 82 10.92 16.27 24.31
N ASP A 83 11.38 15.28 25.09
CA ASP A 83 12.67 14.63 24.85
C ASP A 83 12.66 13.85 23.53
N SER A 84 11.54 13.20 23.18
CA SER A 84 11.39 12.51 21.90
C SER A 84 11.53 13.46 20.70
N VAL A 85 10.94 14.64 20.77
CA VAL A 85 11.03 15.66 19.72
C VAL A 85 12.46 16.19 19.60
N ILE A 86 13.08 16.56 20.72
CA ILE A 86 14.47 17.07 20.76
C ILE A 86 15.44 16.03 20.20
N GLU A 87 15.30 14.79 20.62
CA GLU A 87 16.15 13.67 20.21
C GLU A 87 16.10 13.43 18.70
N LEU A 88 14.88 13.39 18.14
CA LEU A 88 14.65 13.16 16.71
C LEU A 88 15.05 14.36 15.82
N LEU A 89 15.15 15.56 16.40
CA LEU A 89 15.64 16.75 15.69
C LEU A 89 17.16 16.91 15.71
N GLY A 90 17.91 15.93 16.28
CA GLY A 90 19.36 15.94 16.31
C GLY A 90 19.95 16.43 17.65
N GLY A 91 19.17 16.40 18.71
CA GLY A 91 19.67 16.49 20.08
C GLY A 91 20.58 15.29 20.37
N HIS A 92 21.74 15.51 20.96
CA HIS A 92 22.69 14.45 21.25
C HIS A 92 22.07 13.35 22.13
N CYS A 93 22.24 12.10 21.71
CA CYS A 93 21.94 10.90 22.48
C CYS A 93 22.59 11.01 23.87
N SER A 94 21.86 11.52 24.86
CA SER A 94 22.28 11.40 26.24
C SER A 94 22.02 9.95 26.66
N THR A 95 23.08 9.22 26.85
CA THR A 95 23.15 7.84 27.35
C THR A 95 22.26 7.63 28.56
N GLN A 96 20.96 7.45 28.37
CA GLN A 96 20.22 6.58 29.26
C GLN A 96 20.53 5.16 28.79
N THR A 97 21.14 4.37 29.65
CA THR A 97 21.43 2.96 29.47
C THR A 97 20.11 2.25 29.10
N VAL A 98 19.77 2.26 27.84
CA VAL A 98 18.93 1.22 27.27
C VAL A 98 19.74 -0.04 27.56
N ASN A 99 19.14 -1.04 28.22
CA ASN A 99 19.73 -2.36 28.34
C ASN A 99 20.01 -2.88 26.96
N THR A 100 21.14 -2.49 26.40
CA THR A 100 21.69 -3.00 25.16
C THR A 100 22.09 -4.43 25.44
N ILE A 101 21.19 -5.33 25.13
CA ILE A 101 21.65 -6.65 24.74
C ILE A 101 22.45 -6.36 23.47
N SER A 102 23.78 -6.40 23.58
CA SER A 102 24.68 -6.42 22.43
C SER A 102 24.13 -7.49 21.49
N CYS A 103 23.48 -7.06 20.41
CA CYS A 103 23.29 -7.92 19.27
C CYS A 103 24.70 -8.09 18.66
N GLU A 104 25.53 -8.97 19.24
CA GLU A 104 26.39 -9.74 18.37
C GLU A 104 25.44 -10.26 17.29
N PRO A 105 25.85 -10.30 16.01
CA PRO A 105 25.08 -10.99 14.99
C PRO A 105 25.06 -12.46 15.45
N SER A 106 24.23 -12.75 16.45
CA SER A 106 23.86 -14.13 16.69
C SER A 106 23.25 -14.50 15.37
N ALA A 107 23.94 -15.39 14.66
CA ALA A 107 23.41 -16.07 13.52
C ALA A 107 21.96 -16.34 13.88
N SER A 108 21.04 -15.54 13.32
CA SER A 108 19.62 -15.75 13.54
C SER A 108 19.47 -17.23 13.25
N ILE A 109 19.01 -17.99 14.23
CA ILE A 109 18.61 -19.36 13.99
C ILE A 109 17.45 -19.18 13.02
N VAL A 110 17.80 -19.09 11.74
CA VAL A 110 16.84 -19.15 10.65
C VAL A 110 16.23 -20.52 10.86
N LYS A 111 15.00 -20.54 11.41
CA LYS A 111 14.27 -21.80 11.53
C LYS A 111 14.28 -22.38 10.12
N PRO A 112 14.83 -23.58 9.92
CA PRO A 112 14.83 -24.18 8.59
C PRO A 112 13.38 -24.23 8.10
N PHE A 113 13.19 -23.97 6.81
CA PHE A 113 11.88 -24.10 6.20
C PHE A 113 11.46 -25.57 6.27
N GLU A 114 10.38 -25.82 6.97
CA GLU A 114 9.78 -27.16 7.07
C GLU A 114 8.29 -27.06 6.71
N LEU A 115 7.87 -27.87 5.75
CA LEU A 115 6.46 -27.98 5.39
C LEU A 115 5.64 -28.54 6.56
N PRO A 116 4.43 -28.02 6.83
CA PRO A 116 3.48 -28.69 7.72
C PRO A 116 3.25 -30.14 7.27
N GLU A 117 3.23 -31.06 8.23
CA GLU A 117 3.04 -32.49 7.96
C GLU A 117 1.69 -32.72 7.24
N PRO A 118 1.66 -33.41 6.08
CA PRO A 118 0.43 -33.66 5.35
C PRO A 118 -0.47 -34.65 6.09
N ASN A 119 -1.77 -34.41 6.02
CA ASN A 119 -2.79 -35.36 6.47
C ASN A 119 -2.92 -36.53 5.47
N SER A 120 -3.48 -37.65 5.90
CA SER A 120 -3.73 -38.82 5.05
C SER A 120 -4.79 -38.61 3.97
N ASP A 121 -5.64 -37.61 4.16
CA ASP A 121 -6.67 -37.20 3.23
C ASP A 121 -6.83 -35.68 3.18
N MET A 122 -7.74 -35.18 2.33
CA MET A 122 -7.99 -33.76 2.12
C MET A 122 -9.47 -33.40 2.29
N TRP A 123 -10.25 -34.15 3.02
CA TRP A 123 -11.71 -34.00 3.09
C TRP A 123 -12.12 -32.59 3.52
N ARG A 124 -11.49 -32.07 4.56
CA ARG A 124 -11.82 -30.75 5.11
C ARG A 124 -11.42 -29.61 4.17
N VAL A 125 -10.23 -29.71 3.61
CA VAL A 125 -9.73 -28.74 2.61
C VAL A 125 -10.59 -28.77 1.35
N PHE A 126 -10.94 -29.97 0.87
CA PHE A 126 -11.81 -30.11 -0.30
C PHE A 126 -13.20 -29.53 -0.04
N ALA A 127 -13.81 -29.81 1.11
CA ALA A 127 -15.09 -29.23 1.51
C ALA A 127 -15.02 -27.70 1.64
N TYR A 128 -13.95 -27.17 2.24
CA TYR A 128 -13.74 -25.73 2.37
C TYR A 128 -13.62 -25.04 1.01
N LEU A 129 -12.76 -25.55 0.14
CA LEU A 129 -12.50 -24.92 -1.17
C LEU A 129 -13.69 -25.06 -2.12
N THR A 130 -14.44 -26.19 -2.09
CA THR A 130 -15.58 -26.40 -2.97
C THR A 130 -16.87 -25.76 -2.46
N LYS A 131 -17.20 -25.93 -1.15
CA LYS A 131 -18.50 -25.50 -0.61
C LYS A 131 -18.51 -24.08 -0.07
N GLN A 132 -17.38 -23.57 0.42
CA GLN A 132 -17.29 -22.21 0.96
C GLN A 132 -16.66 -21.23 -0.02
N ARG A 133 -15.73 -21.71 -0.87
CA ARG A 133 -15.01 -20.90 -1.84
C ARG A 133 -15.47 -21.11 -3.28
N PHE A 134 -16.31 -22.13 -3.52
CA PHE A 134 -16.90 -22.45 -4.83
C PHE A 134 -15.88 -22.76 -5.92
N ILE A 135 -14.65 -23.12 -5.55
CA ILE A 135 -13.59 -23.48 -6.49
C ILE A 135 -13.90 -24.83 -7.13
N ASP A 136 -13.65 -24.95 -8.43
CA ASP A 136 -13.90 -26.18 -9.18
C ASP A 136 -13.07 -27.33 -8.64
N PRO A 137 -13.70 -28.50 -8.33
CA PRO A 137 -13.00 -29.68 -7.81
C PRO A 137 -11.87 -30.19 -8.72
N GLN A 138 -11.98 -30.03 -10.04
CA GLN A 138 -10.95 -30.50 -10.97
C GLN A 138 -9.69 -29.63 -10.86
N ILE A 139 -9.85 -28.32 -10.64
CA ILE A 139 -8.74 -27.39 -10.42
C ILE A 139 -8.03 -27.74 -9.10
N ILE A 140 -8.79 -27.95 -8.01
CA ILE A 140 -8.22 -28.38 -6.72
C ILE A 140 -7.45 -29.68 -6.88
N SER A 141 -8.04 -30.68 -7.53
CA SER A 141 -7.41 -31.98 -7.78
C SER A 141 -6.11 -31.86 -8.58
N HIS A 142 -6.08 -30.99 -9.59
CA HIS A 142 -4.87 -30.76 -10.38
C HIS A 142 -3.70 -30.27 -9.50
N PHE A 143 -3.91 -29.21 -8.71
CA PHE A 143 -2.87 -28.71 -7.80
C PHE A 143 -2.54 -29.65 -6.65
N ALA A 144 -3.48 -30.46 -6.21
CA ALA A 144 -3.23 -31.48 -5.21
C ALA A 144 -2.33 -32.61 -5.74
N HIS A 145 -2.55 -33.05 -6.99
CA HIS A 145 -1.67 -34.05 -7.65
C HIS A 145 -0.25 -33.51 -7.91
N GLU A 146 -0.11 -32.19 -8.08
CA GLU A 146 1.19 -31.52 -8.15
C GLU A 146 1.83 -31.27 -6.77
N HIS A 147 1.24 -31.76 -5.70
CA HIS A 147 1.67 -31.53 -4.30
C HIS A 147 1.75 -30.04 -3.91
N LYS A 148 1.04 -29.17 -4.61
CA LYS A 148 0.97 -27.72 -4.35
C LYS A 148 -0.16 -27.33 -3.39
N ILE A 149 -1.17 -28.20 -3.21
CA ILE A 149 -2.26 -28.02 -2.22
C ILE A 149 -2.41 -29.31 -1.42
N TYR A 150 -2.45 -29.20 -0.10
CA TYR A 150 -2.77 -30.32 0.77
C TYR A 150 -3.39 -29.85 2.10
N GLU A 151 -3.87 -30.80 2.90
CA GLU A 151 -4.39 -30.58 4.25
C GLU A 151 -3.29 -30.85 5.28
N ASP A 152 -3.06 -29.89 6.23
CA ASP A 152 -2.13 -30.15 7.33
C ASP A 152 -2.73 -31.15 8.34
N ARG A 153 -1.89 -32.05 8.84
CA ARG A 153 -2.31 -33.13 9.76
C ARG A 153 -2.78 -32.64 11.12
N LYS A 154 -2.22 -31.54 11.59
CA LYS A 154 -2.43 -31.08 12.97
C LYS A 154 -3.73 -30.32 13.16
N TYR A 155 -4.04 -29.43 12.23
CA TYR A 155 -5.14 -28.46 12.36
C TYR A 155 -6.14 -28.55 11.20
N HIS A 156 -5.87 -29.39 10.21
CA HIS A 156 -6.70 -29.56 9.01
C HIS A 156 -6.90 -28.27 8.21
N ASN A 157 -5.89 -27.41 8.19
CA ASN A 157 -5.87 -26.20 7.38
C ASN A 157 -5.42 -26.50 5.95
N VAL A 158 -5.75 -25.62 5.01
CA VAL A 158 -5.19 -25.73 3.67
C VAL A 158 -3.78 -25.16 3.64
N VAL A 159 -2.84 -25.91 3.07
CA VAL A 159 -1.47 -25.50 2.78
C VAL A 159 -1.34 -25.29 1.28
N PHE A 160 -0.83 -24.11 0.89
CA PHE A 160 -0.46 -23.77 -0.48
C PHE A 160 1.05 -23.68 -0.56
N VAL A 161 1.67 -24.42 -1.49
CA VAL A 161 3.13 -24.56 -1.60
C VAL A 161 3.66 -23.83 -2.83
N GLY A 162 4.71 -23.06 -2.64
CA GLY A 162 5.54 -22.49 -3.69
C GLY A 162 6.78 -23.36 -3.91
N LEU A 163 6.99 -23.78 -5.15
CA LEU A 163 8.10 -24.63 -5.58
C LEU A 163 9.16 -23.82 -6.33
N ASP A 164 10.42 -24.23 -6.25
CA ASP A 164 11.46 -23.76 -7.16
C ASP A 164 11.42 -24.47 -8.53
N GLU A 165 12.35 -24.14 -9.41
CA GLU A 165 12.45 -24.68 -10.76
C GLU A 165 12.74 -26.19 -10.81
N ASN A 166 13.22 -26.75 -9.70
CA ASN A 166 13.50 -28.18 -9.54
C ASN A 166 12.33 -28.93 -8.90
N GLY A 167 11.22 -28.25 -8.62
CA GLY A 167 10.09 -28.81 -7.92
C GLY A 167 10.29 -28.96 -6.40
N THR A 168 11.32 -28.30 -5.84
CA THR A 168 11.59 -28.35 -4.41
C THR A 168 10.75 -27.27 -3.68
N PRO A 169 10.03 -27.62 -2.60
CA PRO A 169 9.29 -26.66 -1.80
C PRO A 169 10.23 -25.60 -1.17
N LYS A 170 9.92 -24.32 -1.38
CA LYS A 170 10.66 -23.19 -0.82
C LYS A 170 9.80 -22.27 0.02
N GLN A 171 8.50 -22.27 -0.22
CA GLN A 171 7.55 -21.41 0.48
C GLN A 171 6.26 -22.20 0.74
N ALA A 172 5.60 -21.89 1.84
CA ALA A 172 4.22 -22.34 2.05
C ALA A 172 3.40 -21.28 2.79
N SER A 173 2.14 -21.16 2.41
CA SER A 173 1.14 -20.40 3.13
C SER A 173 0.03 -21.31 3.64
N VAL A 174 -0.39 -21.07 4.89
CA VAL A 174 -1.44 -21.84 5.57
C VAL A 174 -2.64 -20.95 5.78
N ARG A 175 -3.82 -21.45 5.42
CA ARG A 175 -5.09 -20.78 5.65
C ARG A 175 -6.05 -21.66 6.43
N SER A 176 -6.68 -21.06 7.45
CA SER A 176 -7.70 -21.73 8.25
C SER A 176 -8.89 -22.17 7.40
N THR A 177 -9.34 -23.41 7.60
CA THR A 177 -10.56 -23.99 7.02
C THR A 177 -11.78 -23.82 7.93
N LEU A 178 -11.63 -23.15 9.09
CA LEU A 178 -12.72 -22.95 10.05
C LEU A 178 -13.80 -22.05 9.43
N SER A 179 -15.06 -22.47 9.65
CA SER A 179 -16.25 -21.71 9.22
C SER A 179 -16.68 -20.69 10.27
N PHE A 180 -16.28 -20.89 11.53
CA PHE A 180 -16.64 -20.06 12.66
C PHE A 180 -15.42 -19.66 13.47
N GLY A 181 -15.46 -18.49 14.10
CA GLY A 181 -14.37 -17.97 14.92
C GLY A 181 -13.32 -17.21 14.13
N LYS A 182 -12.16 -16.98 14.74
CA LYS A 182 -11.08 -16.20 14.14
C LYS A 182 -10.36 -17.02 13.07
N THR A 183 -10.55 -16.67 11.81
CA THR A 183 -9.79 -17.22 10.69
C THR A 183 -8.41 -16.58 10.60
N PHE A 184 -7.42 -17.31 10.11
CA PHE A 184 -6.06 -16.78 9.92
C PHE A 184 -5.47 -17.17 8.58
N ARG A 185 -4.46 -16.42 8.18
CA ARG A 185 -3.55 -16.72 7.07
C ARG A 185 -2.14 -16.43 7.57
N ILE A 186 -1.24 -17.37 7.43
CA ILE A 186 0.16 -17.25 7.83
C ILE A 186 1.08 -17.79 6.73
N THR A 187 2.29 -17.26 6.65
CA THR A 187 3.38 -17.85 5.89
C THR A 187 4.20 -18.73 6.83
N VAL A 188 4.55 -19.93 6.39
CA VAL A 188 5.36 -20.88 7.17
C VAL A 188 6.74 -20.26 7.45
N ALA A 189 7.21 -20.38 8.67
CA ALA A 189 8.51 -19.83 9.08
C ALA A 189 9.65 -20.44 8.25
N GLY A 190 10.63 -19.61 7.88
CA GLY A 190 11.75 -20.02 7.03
C GLY A 190 11.42 -20.07 5.54
N SER A 191 10.20 -19.72 5.12
CA SER A 191 9.82 -19.62 3.71
C SER A 191 10.68 -18.60 2.96
N ASP A 192 11.12 -18.96 1.74
CA ASP A 192 11.75 -18.04 0.79
C ASP A 192 10.66 -17.28 0.03
N THR A 193 10.62 -15.97 0.21
CA THR A 193 9.62 -15.08 -0.40
C THR A 193 9.81 -14.86 -1.90
N ASN A 194 10.91 -15.35 -2.48
CA ASN A 194 11.13 -15.37 -3.93
C ASN A 194 10.28 -16.43 -4.63
N TYR A 195 9.68 -17.34 -3.89
CA TYR A 195 8.81 -18.39 -4.41
C TYR A 195 7.42 -18.25 -3.83
N SER A 196 6.41 -18.69 -4.58
CA SER A 196 5.03 -18.61 -4.16
C SER A 196 4.18 -19.67 -4.86
N PHE A 197 2.95 -19.85 -4.38
CA PHE A 197 1.98 -20.72 -5.05
C PHE A 197 1.74 -20.24 -6.48
N SER A 198 2.07 -21.07 -7.47
CA SER A 198 2.09 -20.71 -8.88
C SER A 198 1.79 -21.89 -9.81
N HIS A 199 1.44 -21.58 -11.04
CA HIS A 199 1.36 -22.47 -12.18
C HIS A 199 1.98 -21.77 -13.38
N PHE A 200 2.85 -22.45 -14.12
CA PHE A 200 3.45 -21.92 -15.34
C PHE A 200 2.98 -22.74 -16.54
N GLY A 201 2.33 -22.06 -17.47
CA GLY A 201 1.90 -22.61 -18.76
C GLY A 201 2.89 -22.31 -19.87
N ASN A 202 2.43 -22.40 -21.13
CA ASN A 202 3.29 -22.28 -22.31
C ASN A 202 3.08 -20.97 -23.08
N ASP A 203 2.20 -20.07 -22.61
CA ASP A 203 1.99 -18.77 -23.26
C ASP A 203 2.77 -17.64 -22.58
N GLU A 204 2.77 -16.46 -23.17
CA GLU A 204 3.52 -15.29 -22.75
C GLU A 204 2.86 -14.49 -21.59
N LYS A 205 1.74 -14.97 -21.01
CA LYS A 205 0.93 -14.22 -20.05
C LYS A 205 1.16 -14.68 -18.62
N LEU A 206 1.43 -13.74 -17.73
CA LEU A 206 1.47 -13.97 -16.29
C LEU A 206 0.33 -13.22 -15.59
N PHE A 207 -0.54 -13.96 -14.90
CA PHE A 207 -1.60 -13.41 -14.07
C PHE A 207 -1.18 -13.40 -12.59
N VAL A 208 -1.22 -12.23 -11.94
CA VAL A 208 -0.68 -12.00 -10.60
C VAL A 208 -1.82 -11.71 -9.61
N PHE A 209 -1.89 -12.46 -8.51
CA PHE A 209 -2.96 -12.41 -7.51
C PHE A 209 -2.40 -12.11 -6.12
N ALA A 210 -3.22 -11.49 -5.24
CA ALA A 210 -2.84 -11.25 -3.85
C ALA A 210 -2.81 -12.54 -3.01
N ALA A 211 -3.56 -13.58 -3.37
CA ALA A 211 -3.67 -14.83 -2.60
C ALA A 211 -4.02 -16.04 -3.48
N PRO A 212 -3.62 -17.27 -3.06
CA PRO A 212 -3.92 -18.50 -3.79
C PRO A 212 -5.43 -18.73 -4.05
N ILE A 213 -6.29 -18.40 -3.09
CA ILE A 213 -7.75 -18.56 -3.25
C ILE A 213 -8.27 -17.68 -4.40
N TYR A 214 -7.75 -16.47 -4.58
CA TYR A 214 -8.17 -15.58 -5.67
C TYR A 214 -7.68 -16.09 -7.02
N MET A 215 -6.46 -16.61 -7.08
CA MET A 215 -5.94 -17.29 -8.27
C MET A 215 -6.82 -18.48 -8.67
N LEU A 216 -7.13 -19.39 -7.74
CA LEU A 216 -7.98 -20.54 -7.99
C LEU A 216 -9.41 -20.15 -8.38
N SER A 217 -9.95 -19.09 -7.79
CA SER A 217 -11.26 -18.53 -8.13
C SER A 217 -11.28 -17.97 -9.56
N PHE A 218 -10.23 -17.24 -9.96
CA PHE A 218 -10.08 -16.74 -11.31
C PHE A 218 -9.99 -17.88 -12.33
N ILE A 219 -9.17 -18.91 -12.08
CA ILE A 219 -9.05 -20.09 -12.93
C ILE A 219 -10.42 -20.80 -13.04
N THR A 220 -11.20 -20.89 -11.96
CA THR A 220 -12.55 -21.45 -11.96
C THR A 220 -13.52 -20.62 -12.82
N LEU A 221 -13.40 -19.29 -12.82
CA LEU A 221 -14.22 -18.41 -13.63
C LEU A 221 -13.83 -18.45 -15.11
N CYS A 222 -12.54 -18.60 -15.41
CA CYS A 222 -11.92 -18.52 -16.73
C CYS A 222 -11.28 -19.87 -17.14
N GLN A 223 -12.07 -20.96 -17.13
CA GLN A 223 -11.54 -22.32 -17.30
C GLN A 223 -10.97 -22.64 -18.69
N LYS A 224 -11.35 -21.85 -19.71
CA LYS A 224 -10.88 -22.13 -21.08
C LYS A 224 -9.35 -21.94 -21.15
N ASP A 225 -8.66 -22.98 -21.59
CA ASP A 225 -7.21 -23.00 -21.86
C ASP A 225 -6.34 -22.57 -20.65
N TRP A 226 -6.88 -22.61 -19.43
CA TRP A 226 -6.19 -22.10 -18.25
C TRP A 226 -4.80 -22.73 -18.02
N LYS A 227 -4.58 -23.98 -18.41
CA LYS A 227 -3.29 -24.66 -18.26
C LYS A 227 -2.19 -24.06 -19.14
N ASN A 228 -2.55 -23.32 -20.18
CA ASN A 228 -1.58 -22.67 -21.07
C ASN A 228 -1.09 -21.32 -20.52
N HIS A 229 -1.85 -20.70 -19.61
CA HIS A 229 -1.47 -19.44 -18.99
C HIS A 229 -0.63 -19.65 -17.73
N SER A 230 0.13 -18.63 -17.33
CA SER A 230 0.89 -18.66 -16.10
C SER A 230 0.22 -17.80 -15.03
N TYR A 231 0.27 -18.30 -13.78
CA TYR A 231 -0.39 -17.68 -12.62
C TYR A 231 0.52 -17.71 -11.42
N ILE A 232 0.52 -16.63 -10.62
CA ILE A 232 1.26 -16.56 -9.38
C ILE A 232 0.46 -15.81 -8.32
N ALA A 233 0.49 -16.30 -7.07
CA ALA A 233 -0.14 -15.66 -5.93
C ALA A 233 0.95 -15.07 -5.01
N MET A 234 0.97 -13.75 -4.83
CA MET A 234 2.00 -13.04 -4.05
C MET A 234 1.99 -13.36 -2.53
N ASN A 235 0.94 -14.02 -2.02
CA ASN A 235 0.72 -14.20 -0.56
C ASN A 235 0.73 -12.90 0.25
N GLY A 236 0.11 -11.87 -0.29
CA GLY A 236 0.10 -10.51 0.20
C GLY A 236 0.30 -9.55 -0.97
N VAL A 237 1.20 -8.63 -0.80
CA VAL A 237 1.44 -7.55 -1.78
C VAL A 237 2.94 -7.38 -2.08
N TYR A 238 3.73 -8.43 -1.93
CA TYR A 238 5.19 -8.41 -2.15
C TYR A 238 5.54 -8.82 -3.59
N GLU A 239 6.45 -8.08 -4.19
CA GLU A 239 6.89 -8.24 -5.58
C GLU A 239 7.89 -9.38 -5.82
N SER A 240 8.62 -9.81 -4.79
CA SER A 240 9.79 -10.70 -4.94
C SER A 240 9.52 -11.95 -5.76
N ALA A 241 8.39 -12.64 -5.48
CA ALA A 241 8.03 -13.86 -6.21
C ALA A 241 7.65 -13.59 -7.68
N VAL A 242 7.08 -12.42 -7.97
CA VAL A 242 6.73 -12.02 -9.34
C VAL A 242 7.98 -11.72 -10.14
N LEU A 243 8.91 -10.95 -9.56
CA LEU A 243 10.20 -10.64 -10.20
C LEU A 243 10.99 -11.91 -10.46
N LYS A 244 11.07 -12.82 -9.48
CA LYS A 244 11.76 -14.09 -9.62
C LYS A 244 11.13 -14.98 -10.69
N ALA A 245 9.80 -15.02 -10.77
CA ALA A 245 9.12 -15.76 -11.84
C ALA A 245 9.45 -15.21 -13.23
N LEU A 246 9.46 -13.88 -13.39
CA LEU A 246 9.80 -13.23 -14.66
C LEU A 246 11.28 -13.39 -15.05
N GLU A 247 12.19 -13.45 -14.07
CA GLU A 247 13.60 -13.77 -14.31
C GLU A 247 13.78 -15.22 -14.82
N ASN A 248 13.05 -16.16 -14.23
CA ASN A 248 13.17 -17.58 -14.56
C ASN A 248 12.44 -18.00 -15.84
N HIS A 249 11.43 -17.22 -16.25
CA HIS A 249 10.58 -17.49 -17.42
C HIS A 249 10.65 -16.30 -18.39
N SER A 250 11.70 -16.24 -19.20
CA SER A 250 11.95 -15.16 -20.16
C SER A 250 10.94 -15.07 -21.32
N ASP A 251 10.11 -16.09 -21.49
CA ASP A 251 8.98 -16.16 -22.42
C ASP A 251 7.76 -15.36 -21.93
N LEU A 252 7.67 -15.03 -20.66
CA LEU A 252 6.61 -14.21 -20.10
C LEU A 252 6.82 -12.73 -20.46
N GLN A 253 5.96 -12.21 -21.34
CA GLN A 253 6.07 -10.85 -21.88
C GLN A 253 4.93 -9.92 -21.44
N ALA A 254 3.79 -10.45 -21.00
CA ALA A 254 2.62 -9.68 -20.62
C ALA A 254 2.20 -10.01 -19.18
N VAL A 255 2.17 -9.02 -18.29
CA VAL A 255 1.80 -9.18 -16.88
C VAL A 255 0.42 -8.58 -16.62
N TYR A 256 -0.49 -9.41 -16.09
CA TYR A 256 -1.85 -9.01 -15.73
C TYR A 256 -1.98 -8.92 -14.20
N LEU A 257 -2.14 -7.72 -13.67
CA LEU A 257 -2.31 -7.46 -12.24
C LEU A 257 -3.77 -7.70 -11.83
N CYS A 258 -4.03 -8.83 -11.18
CA CYS A 258 -5.35 -9.33 -10.79
C CYS A 258 -5.60 -9.18 -9.28
N THR A 259 -5.09 -8.12 -8.67
CA THR A 259 -5.30 -7.82 -7.25
C THR A 259 -6.73 -7.36 -6.98
N ASP A 260 -7.13 -7.29 -5.71
CA ASP A 260 -8.46 -6.98 -5.24
C ASP A 260 -8.98 -5.63 -5.77
N ASN A 261 -10.30 -5.45 -5.82
CA ASN A 261 -10.94 -4.21 -6.24
C ASN A 261 -11.42 -3.41 -5.02
N ASP A 262 -10.47 -3.16 -4.14
CA ASP A 262 -10.55 -2.24 -3.00
C ASP A 262 -9.27 -1.37 -2.96
N ASP A 263 -9.24 -0.38 -2.06
CA ASP A 263 -8.11 0.56 -1.96
C ASP A 263 -6.76 -0.16 -1.83
N GLY A 264 -6.67 -1.19 -0.98
CA GLY A 264 -5.45 -1.95 -0.78
C GLY A 264 -5.00 -2.73 -2.01
N GLY A 265 -5.93 -3.33 -2.74
CA GLY A 265 -5.64 -4.08 -3.98
C GLY A 265 -5.29 -3.17 -5.16
N ILE A 266 -5.87 -1.98 -5.23
CA ILE A 266 -5.55 -0.97 -6.24
C ILE A 266 -4.15 -0.41 -5.96
N ASP A 267 -3.86 0.02 -4.72
CA ASP A 267 -2.54 0.51 -4.33
C ASP A 267 -1.44 -0.55 -4.56
N ALA A 268 -1.74 -1.82 -4.31
CA ALA A 268 -0.83 -2.92 -4.58
C ALA A 268 -0.54 -3.11 -6.07
N ALA A 269 -1.57 -3.03 -6.94
CA ALA A 269 -1.40 -3.11 -8.39
C ALA A 269 -0.53 -1.95 -8.91
N GLU A 270 -0.79 -0.77 -8.40
CA GLU A 270 -0.06 0.44 -8.77
C GLU A 270 1.42 0.35 -8.39
N ARG A 271 1.69 -0.02 -7.14
CA ARG A 271 3.05 -0.23 -6.67
C ARG A 271 3.79 -1.29 -7.48
N LEU A 272 3.15 -2.45 -7.73
CA LEU A 272 3.78 -3.53 -8.47
C LEU A 272 4.08 -3.14 -9.92
N ARG A 273 3.16 -2.42 -10.58
CA ARG A 273 3.39 -1.89 -11.94
C ARG A 273 4.66 -1.04 -12.02
N ASP A 274 4.84 -0.16 -11.04
CA ASP A 274 5.99 0.74 -11.04
C ASP A 274 7.31 -0.01 -10.79
N ILE A 275 7.30 -0.97 -9.86
CA ILE A 275 8.46 -1.83 -9.64
C ILE A 275 8.81 -2.61 -10.90
N LEU A 276 7.80 -3.15 -11.58
CA LEU A 276 8.02 -3.87 -12.84
C LEU A 276 8.56 -2.94 -13.94
N HIS A 277 8.08 -1.70 -14.03
CA HIS A 277 8.63 -0.70 -14.96
C HIS A 277 10.09 -0.36 -14.65
N GLU A 278 10.46 -0.24 -13.38
CA GLU A 278 11.85 -0.03 -12.95
C GLU A 278 12.76 -1.19 -13.35
N HIS A 279 12.19 -2.41 -13.46
CA HIS A 279 12.90 -3.60 -13.94
C HIS A 279 12.81 -3.83 -15.47
N GLY A 280 12.24 -2.87 -16.21
CA GLY A 280 12.21 -2.87 -17.68
C GLY A 280 11.00 -3.57 -18.31
N TYR A 281 10.03 -4.05 -17.52
CA TYR A 281 8.79 -4.63 -18.05
C TYR A 281 7.80 -3.51 -18.42
N THR A 282 7.29 -3.53 -19.65
CA THR A 282 6.42 -2.48 -20.18
C THR A 282 4.98 -2.92 -20.44
N ASN A 283 4.77 -4.21 -20.74
CA ASN A 283 3.46 -4.76 -21.05
C ASN A 283 2.71 -5.18 -19.79
N ILE A 284 2.23 -4.21 -19.03
CA ILE A 284 1.60 -4.45 -17.74
C ILE A 284 0.16 -3.94 -17.79
N PHE A 285 -0.79 -4.83 -17.51
CA PHE A 285 -2.22 -4.57 -17.59
C PHE A 285 -2.88 -4.75 -16.23
N ARG A 286 -3.89 -3.95 -15.93
CA ARG A 286 -4.77 -4.16 -14.79
C ARG A 286 -5.95 -5.02 -15.21
N ASN A 287 -6.12 -6.17 -14.55
CA ASN A 287 -7.29 -7.03 -14.72
C ASN A 287 -8.00 -7.15 -13.35
N ALA A 288 -8.86 -6.19 -13.03
CA ALA A 288 -9.55 -6.12 -11.75
C ALA A 288 -10.78 -7.05 -11.73
N PRO A 289 -11.08 -7.69 -10.58
CA PRO A 289 -12.36 -8.37 -10.40
C PRO A 289 -13.53 -7.36 -10.45
N GLN A 290 -14.72 -7.82 -10.87
CA GLN A 290 -15.92 -6.99 -10.88
C GLN A 290 -16.46 -6.72 -9.47
N GLN A 291 -16.22 -7.65 -8.55
CA GLN A 291 -16.56 -7.54 -7.14
C GLN A 291 -15.31 -7.22 -6.32
N LYS A 292 -15.39 -7.26 -4.99
CA LYS A 292 -14.26 -6.93 -4.11
C LYS A 292 -13.00 -7.73 -4.45
N ASP A 293 -13.15 -9.03 -4.69
CA ASP A 293 -12.07 -9.93 -5.11
C ASP A 293 -12.60 -11.03 -6.04
N TRP A 294 -11.72 -11.87 -6.57
CA TRP A 294 -12.09 -12.93 -7.49
C TRP A 294 -12.95 -14.03 -6.85
N ASN A 295 -12.84 -14.26 -5.53
CA ASN A 295 -13.71 -15.21 -4.86
C ASN A 295 -15.13 -14.65 -4.68
N GLU A 296 -15.27 -13.34 -4.48
CA GLU A 296 -16.56 -12.67 -4.43
C GLU A 296 -17.24 -12.68 -5.83
N CYS A 297 -16.49 -12.54 -6.93
CA CYS A 297 -17.01 -12.75 -8.28
C CYS A 297 -17.53 -14.18 -8.49
N LEU A 298 -16.82 -15.17 -7.93
CA LEU A 298 -17.22 -16.57 -8.03
C LEU A 298 -18.50 -16.84 -7.21
N LYS A 299 -18.60 -16.31 -6.00
CA LYS A 299 -19.83 -16.35 -5.19
C LYS A 299 -21.02 -15.73 -5.91
N GLN A 300 -20.84 -14.56 -6.55
CA GLN A 300 -21.87 -13.92 -7.36
C GLN A 300 -22.35 -14.86 -8.47
N ARG A 301 -21.43 -15.54 -9.16
CA ARG A 301 -21.78 -16.51 -10.23
C ARG A 301 -22.64 -17.67 -9.71
N TYR A 302 -22.44 -18.06 -8.46
CA TYR A 302 -23.25 -19.12 -7.81
C TYR A 302 -24.51 -18.60 -7.12
N GLY A 303 -24.79 -17.28 -7.22
CA GLY A 303 -26.01 -16.68 -6.66
C GLY A 303 -26.07 -16.64 -5.14
N VAL A 304 -24.91 -16.68 -4.45
CA VAL A 304 -24.81 -16.55 -3.00
C VAL A 304 -24.37 -15.14 -2.63
N GLU A 305 -24.52 -14.79 -1.36
CA GLU A 305 -24.10 -13.48 -0.84
C GLU A 305 -22.63 -13.20 -1.11
N TYR A 306 -22.33 -12.02 -1.63
CA TYR A 306 -21.00 -11.58 -2.00
C TYR A 306 -20.74 -10.13 -1.60
N LEU A 307 -19.47 -9.78 -1.47
CA LEU A 307 -19.04 -8.40 -1.20
C LEU A 307 -18.80 -7.67 -2.52
N PRO A 308 -19.48 -6.53 -2.75
CA PRO A 308 -19.26 -5.72 -3.94
C PRO A 308 -17.87 -5.08 -3.95
N ALA A 309 -17.44 -4.60 -5.11
CA ALA A 309 -16.26 -3.76 -5.22
C ALA A 309 -16.38 -2.53 -4.31
N VAL A 310 -15.30 -2.20 -3.63
CA VAL A 310 -15.23 -1.00 -2.81
C VAL A 310 -14.85 0.16 -3.72
N PRO A 311 -15.64 1.23 -3.79
CA PRO A 311 -15.29 2.41 -4.58
C PRO A 311 -13.90 2.91 -4.17
N HIS A 312 -13.11 3.32 -5.13
CA HIS A 312 -11.82 3.94 -4.87
C HIS A 312 -12.05 5.38 -4.39
N GLU A 313 -12.27 5.56 -3.10
CA GLU A 313 -12.66 6.85 -2.50
C GLU A 313 -11.68 7.96 -2.87
N ARG A 314 -10.38 7.68 -2.79
CA ARG A 314 -9.32 8.64 -3.17
C ARG A 314 -9.45 9.10 -4.62
N LYS A 315 -9.68 8.16 -5.54
CA LYS A 315 -9.85 8.48 -6.96
C LYS A 315 -11.12 9.30 -7.21
N GLU A 316 -12.21 8.91 -6.59
CA GLU A 316 -13.49 9.64 -6.72
C GLU A 316 -13.37 11.06 -6.20
N LEU A 317 -12.74 11.27 -5.04
CA LEU A 317 -12.48 12.59 -4.48
C LEU A 317 -11.56 13.43 -5.37
N TYR A 318 -10.50 12.83 -5.90
CA TYR A 318 -9.62 13.54 -6.84
C TYR A 318 -10.40 14.00 -8.09
N LEU A 319 -11.21 13.12 -8.68
CA LEU A 319 -12.01 13.44 -9.86
C LEU A 319 -13.07 14.53 -9.55
N GLN A 320 -13.68 14.48 -8.37
CA GLN A 320 -14.60 15.52 -7.91
C GLN A 320 -13.87 16.87 -7.75
N ASN A 321 -12.70 16.88 -7.13
CA ASN A 321 -11.88 18.07 -6.98
C ASN A 321 -11.45 18.65 -8.34
N ALA A 322 -11.03 17.80 -9.28
CA ALA A 322 -10.64 18.23 -10.63
C ALA A 322 -11.83 18.80 -11.41
N ALA A 323 -12.99 18.17 -11.34
CA ALA A 323 -14.22 18.67 -11.97
C ALA A 323 -14.73 20.00 -11.38
N ALA A 324 -14.43 20.25 -10.10
CA ALA A 324 -14.85 21.47 -9.38
C ALA A 324 -13.89 22.65 -9.52
N LEU A 325 -12.84 22.57 -10.38
CA LEU A 325 -11.95 23.69 -10.65
C LEU A 325 -12.69 24.83 -11.36
N ASN A 326 -12.47 26.06 -10.91
CA ASN A 326 -13.08 27.26 -11.45
C ASN A 326 -12.09 28.05 -12.32
N GLU A 327 -12.61 28.83 -13.25
CA GLU A 327 -11.82 29.82 -13.99
C GLU A 327 -11.29 30.90 -13.05
N ILE A 328 -10.00 31.19 -13.18
CA ILE A 328 -9.34 32.27 -12.44
C ILE A 328 -8.78 33.31 -13.43
N LYS A 329 -9.04 34.57 -13.17
CA LYS A 329 -8.44 35.68 -13.90
C LYS A 329 -7.01 35.93 -13.40
N LEU A 330 -6.03 35.73 -14.28
CA LEU A 330 -4.62 35.93 -13.99
C LEU A 330 -4.18 37.39 -14.21
N ASN A 331 -3.17 37.82 -13.43
CA ASN A 331 -2.33 38.95 -13.76
C ASN A 331 -0.98 38.44 -14.33
N PRO A 332 -0.73 38.55 -15.66
CA PRO A 332 0.46 37.97 -16.28
C PRO A 332 1.79 38.46 -15.68
N ASN A 333 1.81 39.66 -15.13
CA ASN A 333 3.03 40.26 -14.56
C ASN A 333 3.32 39.77 -13.12
N ARG A 334 2.43 38.98 -12.50
CA ARG A 334 2.54 38.59 -11.10
C ARG A 334 2.44 37.09 -10.89
N ILE A 335 2.40 36.29 -11.94
CA ILE A 335 2.13 34.82 -11.86
C ILE A 335 3.05 34.16 -10.82
N ALA A 336 4.35 34.40 -10.83
CA ALA A 336 5.29 33.79 -9.89
C ALA A 336 5.02 34.22 -8.44
N ASN A 337 4.73 35.52 -8.20
CA ASN A 337 4.47 36.01 -6.84
C ASN A 337 3.13 35.49 -6.29
N ASP A 338 2.09 35.51 -7.13
CA ASP A 338 0.77 35.05 -6.75
C ASP A 338 0.78 33.53 -6.51
N LEU A 339 1.50 32.75 -7.31
CA LEU A 339 1.70 31.31 -7.12
C LEU A 339 2.35 31.00 -5.75
N ILE A 340 3.41 31.74 -5.39
CA ILE A 340 4.08 31.62 -4.08
C ILE A 340 3.12 31.98 -2.94
N ALA A 341 2.38 33.06 -3.06
CA ALA A 341 1.45 33.51 -2.04
C ALA A 341 0.34 32.48 -1.79
N ILE A 342 -0.23 31.91 -2.85
CA ILE A 342 -1.26 30.87 -2.76
C ILE A 342 -0.67 29.58 -2.19
N TYR A 343 0.52 29.19 -2.61
CA TYR A 343 1.21 28.01 -2.05
C TYR A 343 1.40 28.13 -0.52
N ASN A 344 1.85 29.32 -0.07
CA ASN A 344 2.08 29.60 1.36
C ASN A 344 0.78 29.69 2.19
N SER A 345 -0.36 29.98 1.55
CA SER A 345 -1.67 29.97 2.23
C SER A 345 -2.22 28.57 2.51
N ALA A 346 -1.56 27.53 2.00
CA ALA A 346 -1.97 26.13 2.06
C ALA A 346 -3.34 25.83 1.42
N ASP A 347 -3.95 26.77 0.68
CA ASP A 347 -5.19 26.52 -0.07
C ASP A 347 -4.90 25.72 -1.34
N ARG A 348 -5.03 24.40 -1.22
CA ARG A 348 -4.69 23.45 -2.29
C ARG A 348 -5.60 23.56 -3.50
N LYS A 349 -6.88 23.79 -3.28
CA LYS A 349 -7.84 23.96 -4.37
C LYS A 349 -7.51 25.20 -5.17
N ARG A 350 -7.33 26.33 -4.50
CA ARG A 350 -6.95 27.59 -5.17
C ARG A 350 -5.60 27.50 -5.87
N LEU A 351 -4.64 26.76 -5.32
CA LEU A 351 -3.37 26.50 -5.97
C LEU A 351 -3.56 25.73 -7.26
N ALA A 352 -4.41 24.72 -7.29
CA ALA A 352 -4.73 23.96 -8.50
C ALA A 352 -5.42 24.84 -9.56
N GLU A 353 -6.45 25.59 -9.17
CA GLU A 353 -7.15 26.53 -10.06
C GLU A 353 -6.20 27.55 -10.69
N PHE A 354 -5.35 28.16 -9.87
CA PHE A 354 -4.37 29.14 -10.34
C PHE A 354 -3.32 28.52 -11.28
N SER A 355 -2.84 27.33 -10.95
CA SER A 355 -1.82 26.65 -11.75
C SER A 355 -2.37 26.18 -13.10
N VAL A 356 -3.63 25.73 -13.17
CA VAL A 356 -4.31 25.43 -14.43
C VAL A 356 -4.46 26.67 -15.29
N ALA A 357 -4.96 27.77 -14.73
CA ALA A 357 -5.11 29.03 -15.46
C ALA A 357 -3.76 29.59 -15.95
N ALA A 358 -2.70 29.49 -15.14
CA ALA A 358 -1.36 29.87 -15.55
C ALA A 358 -0.81 28.96 -16.66
N SER A 359 -1.04 27.64 -16.59
CA SER A 359 -0.67 26.70 -17.65
C SER A 359 -1.37 27.04 -18.97
N GLU A 360 -2.67 27.29 -18.94
CA GLU A 360 -3.46 27.71 -20.11
C GLU A 360 -2.92 29.02 -20.71
N HIS A 361 -2.59 30.00 -19.88
CA HIS A 361 -2.02 31.25 -20.31
C HIS A 361 -0.72 31.04 -21.12
N PHE A 362 0.20 30.21 -20.64
CA PHE A 362 1.46 29.95 -21.37
C PHE A 362 1.24 29.13 -22.63
N LEU A 363 0.30 28.17 -22.64
CA LEU A 363 -0.08 27.45 -23.87
C LEU A 363 -0.65 28.42 -24.93
N LYS A 364 -1.51 29.34 -24.54
CA LYS A 364 -2.08 30.33 -25.44
C LYS A 364 -1.01 31.23 -26.07
N ILE A 365 0.00 31.66 -25.30
CA ILE A 365 1.15 32.43 -25.83
C ILE A 365 1.97 31.54 -26.79
N ALA A 366 2.08 30.23 -26.53
CA ALA A 366 2.74 29.27 -27.40
C ALA A 366 1.94 28.91 -28.67
N GLY A 367 0.75 29.50 -28.86
CA GLY A 367 -0.11 29.26 -30.03
C GLY A 367 -1.00 28.01 -29.91
N GLU A 368 -1.16 27.50 -28.72
CA GLU A 368 -2.06 26.35 -28.45
C GLU A 368 -3.22 26.80 -27.55
N GLU A 369 -4.44 26.39 -27.91
CA GLU A 369 -5.62 26.58 -27.06
C GLU A 369 -5.91 25.29 -26.28
N PHE A 370 -5.97 25.42 -24.97
CA PHE A 370 -6.28 24.31 -24.09
C PHE A 370 -7.22 24.80 -22.98
N PRO A 371 -8.54 24.92 -23.28
CA PRO A 371 -9.51 25.49 -22.37
C PRO A 371 -9.68 24.64 -21.10
N LEU A 372 -10.18 25.26 -20.01
CA LEU A 372 -10.32 24.67 -18.69
C LEU A 372 -10.95 23.28 -18.71
N GLU A 373 -12.00 23.06 -19.51
CA GLU A 373 -12.64 21.74 -19.59
C GLU A 373 -11.72 20.64 -20.15
N GLN A 374 -10.87 20.97 -21.10
CA GLN A 374 -9.86 20.04 -21.60
C GLN A 374 -8.78 19.77 -20.55
N MET A 375 -8.37 20.79 -19.78
CA MET A 375 -7.44 20.65 -18.67
C MET A 375 -8.02 19.74 -17.57
N LYS A 376 -9.28 19.90 -17.19
CA LYS A 376 -9.98 19.03 -16.24
C LYS A 376 -10.01 17.59 -16.73
N ASN A 377 -10.37 17.36 -17.98
CA ASN A 377 -10.40 16.03 -18.59
C ASN A 377 -9.01 15.40 -18.65
N ARG A 378 -7.98 16.20 -18.92
CA ARG A 378 -6.60 15.74 -18.90
C ARG A 378 -6.16 15.33 -17.49
N LEU A 379 -6.42 16.14 -16.46
CA LEU A 379 -6.16 15.80 -15.06
C LEU A 379 -6.85 14.47 -14.68
N ALA A 380 -8.13 14.31 -15.03
CA ALA A 380 -8.86 13.07 -14.79
C ALA A 380 -8.22 11.85 -15.48
N ASN A 381 -7.70 12.01 -16.68
CA ASN A 381 -7.03 10.95 -17.43
C ASN A 381 -5.63 10.66 -16.89
N GLU A 382 -4.90 11.68 -16.48
CA GLU A 382 -3.57 11.53 -15.84
C GLU A 382 -3.68 10.86 -14.48
N TYR A 383 -4.75 11.10 -13.71
CA TYR A 383 -4.98 10.29 -12.50
C TYR A 383 -5.13 8.80 -12.80
N LYS A 384 -5.74 8.40 -13.91
CA LYS A 384 -5.85 6.99 -14.32
C LYS A 384 -4.50 6.39 -14.73
N ALA A 385 -3.61 7.20 -15.28
CA ALA A 385 -2.27 6.78 -15.69
C ALA A 385 -1.23 6.95 -14.57
N TYR A 386 -1.46 7.90 -13.67
CA TYR A 386 -0.56 8.27 -12.59
C TYR A 386 -0.99 7.60 -11.31
N GLN A 387 -0.07 6.92 -10.73
CA GLN A 387 -0.35 6.17 -9.52
C GLN A 387 0.01 6.99 -8.30
N ASP A 388 -0.93 7.07 -7.40
CA ASP A 388 -0.83 7.92 -6.21
C ASP A 388 0.01 7.23 -5.14
N LYS A 389 1.33 7.27 -5.34
CA LYS A 389 2.29 6.64 -4.43
C LYS A 389 2.60 7.53 -3.24
N GLY A 390 2.50 6.93 -2.07
CA GLY A 390 3.08 7.45 -0.85
C GLY A 390 2.09 8.18 0.05
N SER A 391 2.56 8.43 1.28
CA SER A 391 1.87 9.19 2.31
C SER A 391 1.68 10.65 1.90
N ALA A 392 0.86 11.40 2.65
CA ALA A 392 0.69 12.85 2.47
C ALA A 392 2.02 13.60 2.46
N SER A 393 3.02 13.15 3.23
CA SER A 393 4.37 13.75 3.25
C SER A 393 5.13 13.57 1.94
N VAL A 394 5.04 12.41 1.30
CA VAL A 394 5.66 12.15 -0.01
C VAL A 394 4.99 13.01 -1.08
N LYS A 395 3.67 13.15 -1.03
CA LYS A 395 2.91 14.02 -1.94
C LYS A 395 3.26 15.49 -1.74
N LEU A 396 3.45 15.92 -0.49
CA LEU A 396 3.94 17.27 -0.19
C LEU A 396 5.33 17.52 -0.78
N GLY A 397 6.27 16.57 -0.62
CA GLY A 397 7.60 16.65 -1.23
C GLY A 397 7.56 16.75 -2.76
N LYS A 398 6.70 15.95 -3.41
CA LYS A 398 6.48 16.02 -4.86
C LYS A 398 5.92 17.39 -5.28
N MET A 399 4.98 17.96 -4.55
CA MET A 399 4.46 19.29 -4.80
C MET A 399 5.53 20.37 -4.62
N GLN A 400 6.38 20.28 -3.60
CA GLN A 400 7.50 21.21 -3.41
C GLN A 400 8.48 21.16 -4.58
N ASN A 401 8.80 19.97 -5.08
CA ASN A 401 9.64 19.80 -6.27
C ASN A 401 8.98 20.40 -7.52
N ALA A 402 7.68 20.17 -7.72
CA ALA A 402 6.93 20.76 -8.82
C ALA A 402 6.89 22.30 -8.73
N MET A 403 6.68 22.86 -7.53
CA MET A 403 6.75 24.30 -7.26
C MET A 403 8.12 24.87 -7.63
N THR A 404 9.20 24.24 -7.17
CA THR A 404 10.57 24.67 -7.50
C THR A 404 10.78 24.66 -9.00
N ALA A 405 10.45 23.57 -9.70
CA ALA A 405 10.61 23.45 -11.14
C ALA A 405 9.76 24.48 -11.92
N GLY A 406 8.52 24.73 -11.48
CA GLY A 406 7.65 25.75 -12.08
C GLY A 406 8.20 27.17 -11.92
N LEU A 407 8.65 27.53 -10.71
CA LEU A 407 9.23 28.83 -10.42
C LEU A 407 10.55 29.09 -11.17
N GLU A 408 11.38 28.06 -11.35
CA GLU A 408 12.60 28.16 -12.17
C GLU A 408 12.28 28.50 -13.62
N GLN A 409 11.25 27.90 -14.21
CA GLN A 409 10.80 28.22 -15.57
C GLN A 409 10.25 29.64 -15.66
N LEU A 410 9.41 30.07 -14.72
CA LEU A 410 8.83 31.42 -14.68
C LEU A 410 9.85 32.53 -14.54
N ARG A 411 11.05 32.26 -14.02
CA ARG A 411 12.14 33.24 -13.84
C ARG A 411 13.02 33.42 -15.08
N LYS A 412 12.86 32.63 -16.12
CA LYS A 412 13.63 32.73 -17.34
C LYS A 412 13.27 34.04 -18.07
N PRO A 413 14.25 34.88 -18.49
CA PRO A 413 14.01 36.22 -19.04
C PRO A 413 13.39 36.22 -20.44
N SER A 414 13.61 35.19 -21.24
CA SER A 414 12.99 35.00 -22.56
C SER A 414 12.70 33.53 -22.79
N GLN A 415 11.54 33.23 -23.32
CA GLN A 415 11.13 31.85 -23.54
C GLN A 415 10.80 31.62 -25.02
N THR A 416 11.38 30.59 -25.59
CA THR A 416 10.99 30.06 -26.90
C THR A 416 9.62 29.40 -26.80
N VAL A 417 8.98 29.12 -27.93
CA VAL A 417 7.69 28.39 -27.96
C VAL A 417 7.79 27.07 -27.21
N GLU A 418 8.91 26.35 -27.34
CA GLU A 418 9.10 25.08 -26.63
C GLU A 418 9.25 25.29 -25.11
N GLU A 419 9.99 26.33 -24.70
CA GLU A 419 10.11 26.66 -23.27
C GLU A 419 8.79 27.12 -22.65
N LEU A 420 7.92 27.82 -23.41
CA LEU A 420 6.57 28.17 -22.98
C LEU A 420 5.72 26.90 -22.73
N LYS A 421 5.82 25.91 -23.61
CA LYS A 421 5.15 24.59 -23.42
C LYS A 421 5.68 23.85 -22.19
N ILE A 422 7.00 23.87 -21.97
CA ILE A 422 7.61 23.29 -20.77
C ILE A 422 7.13 24.02 -19.51
N THR A 423 7.05 25.34 -19.54
CA THR A 423 6.53 26.15 -18.42
C THR A 423 5.07 25.78 -18.13
N ALA A 424 4.24 25.72 -19.17
CA ALA A 424 2.85 25.31 -19.05
C ALA A 424 2.73 23.91 -18.42
N ARG A 425 3.57 22.96 -18.87
CA ARG A 425 3.59 21.61 -18.30
C ARG A 425 3.97 21.61 -16.82
N LYS A 426 4.99 22.37 -16.41
CA LYS A 426 5.40 22.45 -15.01
C LYS A 426 4.32 23.06 -14.11
N LEU A 427 3.62 24.08 -14.59
CA LEU A 427 2.48 24.66 -13.88
C LEU A 427 1.31 23.67 -13.76
N TYR A 428 1.06 22.91 -14.82
CA TYR A 428 0.06 21.85 -14.80
C TYR A 428 0.42 20.73 -13.79
N ASP A 429 1.69 20.35 -13.70
CA ASP A 429 2.16 19.37 -12.70
C ASP A 429 1.90 19.86 -11.26
N ILE A 430 2.01 21.18 -11.01
CA ILE A 430 1.64 21.78 -9.72
C ILE A 430 0.14 21.58 -9.43
N ALA A 431 -0.72 21.78 -10.43
CA ALA A 431 -2.16 21.56 -10.25
C ALA A 431 -2.50 20.11 -9.87
N ASP A 432 -1.91 19.15 -10.55
CA ASP A 432 -2.10 17.73 -10.25
C ASP A 432 -1.65 17.40 -8.82
N HIS A 433 -0.46 17.83 -8.41
CA HIS A 433 0.02 17.60 -7.05
C HIS A 433 -0.80 18.31 -5.97
N ALA A 434 -1.32 19.51 -6.25
CA ALA A 434 -2.20 20.23 -5.34
C ALA A 434 -3.53 19.50 -5.15
N LEU A 435 -4.14 18.96 -6.21
CA LEU A 435 -5.36 18.17 -6.13
C LEU A 435 -5.16 16.86 -5.35
N ARG A 436 -4.00 16.21 -5.50
CA ARG A 436 -3.64 15.00 -4.74
C ARG A 436 -3.56 15.30 -3.25
N LEU A 437 -2.93 16.42 -2.88
CA LEU A 437 -2.88 16.83 -1.47
C LEU A 437 -4.25 17.22 -0.93
N ALA A 438 -5.06 17.96 -1.66
CA ALA A 438 -6.43 18.30 -1.27
C ALA A 438 -7.27 17.03 -1.02
N THR A 439 -7.06 16.00 -1.82
CA THR A 439 -7.73 14.71 -1.66
C THR A 439 -7.29 14.00 -0.37
N GLU A 440 -5.98 13.96 -0.07
CA GLU A 440 -5.49 13.37 1.17
C GLU A 440 -5.96 14.13 2.42
N GLU A 441 -5.97 15.46 2.38
CA GLU A 441 -6.47 16.30 3.47
C GLU A 441 -7.96 16.01 3.75
N THR A 442 -8.77 15.84 2.69
CA THR A 442 -10.18 15.46 2.84
C THR A 442 -10.35 14.06 3.43
N LEU A 443 -9.55 13.09 2.99
CA LEU A 443 -9.60 11.73 3.53
C LEU A 443 -9.19 11.70 5.01
N ALA A 444 -8.15 12.45 5.39
CA ALA A 444 -7.72 12.55 6.79
C ALA A 444 -8.82 13.16 7.67
N GLN A 445 -9.44 14.25 7.23
CA GLN A 445 -10.57 14.87 7.96
C GLN A 445 -11.76 13.92 8.13
N ARG A 446 -12.09 13.13 7.11
CA ARG A 446 -13.16 12.13 7.20
C ARG A 446 -12.82 11.00 8.17
N ALA A 447 -11.56 10.57 8.22
CA ALA A 447 -11.11 9.55 9.16
C ALA A 447 -11.22 10.04 10.61
N GLU A 448 -10.77 11.26 10.91
CA GLU A 448 -10.89 11.89 12.22
C GLU A 448 -12.36 12.06 12.67
N GLN A 449 -13.26 12.43 11.74
CA GLN A 449 -14.68 12.55 12.04
C GLN A 449 -15.33 11.20 12.36
N LYS A 450 -14.91 10.11 11.74
CA LYS A 450 -15.40 8.76 12.04
C LYS A 450 -14.94 8.32 13.43
N GLU A 451 -13.68 8.52 13.78
CA GLU A 451 -13.15 8.18 15.11
C GLU A 451 -13.90 8.95 16.22
N THR A 452 -14.14 10.25 16.04
CA THR A 452 -14.89 11.05 17.02
C THR A 452 -16.38 10.67 17.13
N SER A 453 -16.98 10.13 16.10
CA SER A 453 -18.39 9.70 16.13
C SER A 453 -18.59 8.30 16.77
N GLU A 454 -17.55 7.47 16.79
CA GLU A 454 -17.57 6.14 17.45
C GLU A 454 -17.27 6.23 18.95
N GLU A 455 -16.72 7.34 19.46
CA GLU A 455 -16.42 7.55 20.88
C GLU A 455 -17.62 8.11 21.72
N VAL A 456 -18.79 8.32 21.13
CA VAL A 456 -19.99 8.73 21.91
C VAL A 456 -20.60 7.48 22.55
N PRO A 457 -20.53 7.31 23.89
CA PRO A 457 -21.17 6.19 24.55
C PRO A 457 -22.68 6.24 24.30
N SER A 458 -23.25 5.15 23.84
CA SER A 458 -24.69 4.97 23.84
C SER A 458 -25.17 4.95 25.30
N ASP A 459 -25.84 6.01 25.74
CA ASP A 459 -26.62 6.00 26.97
C ASP A 459 -27.70 4.91 26.85
N GLU A 460 -27.43 3.75 27.42
CA GLU A 460 -28.45 2.74 27.66
C GLU A 460 -29.45 3.33 28.69
N PRO A 461 -30.74 3.32 28.41
CA PRO A 461 -31.72 3.68 29.41
C PRO A 461 -31.76 2.61 30.51
N GLN A 462 -31.38 2.99 31.72
CA GLN A 462 -31.59 2.19 32.92
C GLN A 462 -33.09 1.89 33.07
N TYR A 463 -33.50 0.68 32.75
CA TYR A 463 -34.80 0.16 33.18
C TYR A 463 -34.72 -0.13 34.69
N SER A 464 -35.27 0.79 35.48
CA SER A 464 -35.59 0.56 36.88
C SER A 464 -36.62 -0.56 37.02
N GLN A 465 -36.18 -1.64 37.66
CA GLN A 465 -37.09 -2.67 38.17
C GLN A 465 -38.04 -2.04 39.16
N VAL A 466 -39.32 -1.95 38.82
CA VAL A 466 -40.39 -1.79 39.81
C VAL A 466 -40.90 -3.18 40.11
N MET A 467 -40.48 -3.70 41.28
CA MET A 467 -41.22 -4.77 41.97
C MET A 467 -42.47 -4.17 42.55
N SER A 468 -43.61 -4.80 42.34
CA SER A 468 -44.70 -4.82 43.33
C SER A 468 -45.74 -5.89 42.97
N CYS A 469 -45.98 -6.71 43.98
CA CYS A 469 -47.08 -7.60 44.32
C CYS A 469 -47.43 -8.77 43.42
#